data_906a0ac5448b879387b247535fbeb58b
#
_entry.id   906a0ac5448b879387b247535fbeb58b
#
_cell.length_a   1.000
_cell.length_b   1.000
_cell.length_c   1.000
_cell.angle_alpha   90.00
_cell.angle_beta   90.00
_cell.angle_gamma   90.00
#
_symmetry.space_group_name_H-M   'P 1'
#
loop_
_entity.id
_entity.type
_entity.pdbx_description
1 polymer ?
#
loop_
_entity_poly.entity_id
_entity_poly.type
_entity_poly.pdbx_seq_one_letter_code
_entity_poly.pdbx_strand_id
1 'polypeptide(L)'
;MKEYYRIGETASLMGITTQTLRFYDKIGLVKPIKIDPRTGYRYYAYEQFHFIDRIKYLQSLGMPLDDIKEVMLSKKVERLLPFLASRRKS
;
A
#
# COMPACT_ATOMS: atom_id res chain seq x y z
N MET A 1 22.06 -3.45 3.26
CA MET A 1 20.60 -3.39 3.19
C MET A 1 20.14 -3.63 1.76
N LYS A 2 19.07 -4.40 1.58
CA LYS A 2 18.53 -4.68 0.25
C LYS A 2 17.91 -3.45 -0.35
N GLU A 3 18.11 -3.24 -1.64
CA GLU A 3 17.43 -2.18 -2.37
C GLU A 3 16.05 -2.63 -2.83
N TYR A 4 15.93 -3.89 -3.22
CA TYR A 4 14.70 -4.43 -3.79
C TYR A 4 14.29 -5.70 -3.09
N TYR A 5 12.98 -5.88 -2.96
CA TYR A 5 12.39 -7.04 -2.32
C TYR A 5 11.39 -7.66 -3.28
N ARG A 6 11.40 -8.98 -3.38
CA ARG A 6 10.42 -9.67 -4.21
C ARG A 6 9.06 -9.60 -3.53
N ILE A 7 8.01 -9.85 -4.32
CA ILE A 7 6.64 -9.72 -3.80
C ILE A 7 6.41 -10.58 -2.56
N GLY A 8 6.96 -11.81 -2.55
CA GLY A 8 6.81 -12.68 -1.38
C GLY A 8 7.47 -12.14 -0.13
N GLU A 9 8.66 -11.57 -0.29
CA GLU A 9 9.38 -10.96 0.83
C GLU A 9 8.64 -9.74 1.34
N THR A 10 8.17 -8.91 0.42
CA THR A 10 7.44 -7.71 0.77
C THR A 10 6.17 -8.04 1.55
N ALA A 11 5.42 -9.01 1.04
CA ALA A 11 4.19 -9.42 1.70
C ALA A 11 4.45 -9.92 3.11
N SER A 12 5.49 -10.76 3.25
CA SER A 12 5.85 -11.30 4.55
C SER A 12 6.25 -10.21 5.54
N LEU A 13 7.09 -9.27 5.10
CA LEU A 13 7.56 -8.19 5.96
C LEU A 13 6.43 -7.23 6.34
N MET A 14 5.48 -7.02 5.43
CA MET A 14 4.39 -6.09 5.69
C MET A 14 3.19 -6.76 6.37
N GLY A 15 3.24 -8.07 6.58
CA GLY A 15 2.15 -8.77 7.22
C GLY A 15 0.88 -8.85 6.39
N ILE A 16 1.02 -8.91 5.08
CA ILE A 16 -0.09 -9.06 4.14
C ILE A 16 0.21 -10.21 3.20
N THR A 17 -0.76 -10.58 2.37
CA THR A 17 -0.56 -11.66 1.41
C THR A 17 -0.04 -11.13 0.08
N THR A 18 0.60 -12.01 -0.70
CA THR A 18 1.00 -11.64 -2.05
C THR A 18 -0.22 -11.30 -2.89
N GLN A 19 -1.34 -11.97 -2.62
CA GLN A 19 -2.57 -11.71 -3.32
C GLN A 19 -3.05 -10.27 -3.08
N THR A 20 -2.92 -9.79 -1.86
CA THR A 20 -3.25 -8.41 -1.51
C THR A 20 -2.37 -7.43 -2.30
N LEU A 21 -1.06 -7.70 -2.37
CA LEU A 21 -0.16 -6.85 -3.14
C LEU A 21 -0.51 -6.86 -4.62
N ARG A 22 -0.88 -8.01 -5.17
CA ARG A 22 -1.31 -8.10 -6.57
C ARG A 22 -2.58 -7.32 -6.80
N PHE A 23 -3.48 -7.34 -5.83
CA PHE A 23 -4.72 -6.56 -5.93
C PHE A 23 -4.42 -5.07 -5.91
N TYR A 24 -3.52 -4.63 -5.03
CA TYR A 24 -3.11 -3.22 -4.97
C TYR A 24 -2.53 -2.77 -6.31
N ASP A 25 -1.76 -3.64 -6.96
CA ASP A 25 -1.20 -3.34 -8.29
C ASP A 25 -2.33 -3.22 -9.31
N LYS A 26 -3.28 -4.15 -9.25
CA LYS A 26 -4.39 -4.18 -10.21
C LYS A 26 -5.22 -2.90 -10.16
N ILE A 27 -5.48 -2.38 -8.97
CA ILE A 27 -6.29 -1.16 -8.83
C ILE A 27 -5.44 0.11 -8.91
N GLY A 28 -4.12 -0.04 -9.13
CA GLY A 28 -3.24 1.10 -9.29
C GLY A 28 -2.85 1.80 -8.00
N LEU A 29 -3.00 1.12 -6.87
CA LEU A 29 -2.68 1.70 -5.56
C LEU A 29 -1.21 1.55 -5.20
N VAL A 30 -0.65 0.36 -5.37
CA VAL A 30 0.77 0.08 -5.12
C VAL A 30 1.29 -0.76 -6.27
N LYS A 31 2.19 -0.19 -7.06
CA LYS A 31 2.77 -0.91 -8.19
C LYS A 31 4.20 -1.30 -7.86
N PRO A 32 4.66 -2.47 -8.33
CA PRO A 32 6.07 -2.82 -8.12
C PRO A 32 6.95 -1.77 -8.78
N ILE A 33 8.07 -1.46 -8.12
CA ILE A 33 9.01 -0.48 -8.65
C ILE A 33 9.70 -1.00 -9.90
N LYS A 34 9.74 -2.32 -10.04
CA LYS A 34 10.46 -2.97 -11.13
C LYS A 34 9.84 -4.34 -11.39
N ILE A 35 9.74 -4.69 -12.68
CA ILE A 35 9.35 -6.04 -13.08
C ILE A 35 10.45 -6.54 -14.01
N ASP A 36 11.05 -7.68 -13.66
CA ASP A 36 12.11 -8.27 -14.49
C ASP A 36 11.46 -8.78 -15.79
N PRO A 37 11.87 -8.23 -16.94
CA PRO A 37 11.24 -8.63 -18.22
C PRO A 37 11.53 -10.08 -18.60
N ARG A 38 12.58 -10.68 -18.04
CA ARG A 38 12.93 -12.05 -18.37
C ARG A 38 12.17 -13.08 -17.56
N THR A 39 11.93 -12.78 -16.28
CA THR A 39 11.29 -13.72 -15.36
C THR A 39 9.87 -13.35 -14.99
N GLY A 40 9.52 -12.07 -15.17
CA GLY A 40 8.24 -11.56 -14.70
C GLY A 40 8.19 -11.33 -13.20
N TYR A 41 9.31 -11.50 -12.53
CA TYR A 41 9.35 -11.28 -11.08
C TYR A 41 9.10 -9.82 -10.75
N ARG A 42 8.30 -9.58 -9.72
CA ARG A 42 7.94 -8.25 -9.25
C ARG A 42 8.80 -7.88 -8.05
N TYR A 43 9.33 -6.65 -8.08
CA TYR A 43 10.20 -6.15 -7.03
C TYR A 43 9.64 -4.86 -6.45
N TYR A 44 9.78 -4.72 -5.13
CA TYR A 44 9.32 -3.54 -4.41
C TYR A 44 10.50 -2.91 -3.71
N ALA A 45 10.51 -1.58 -3.65
CA ALA A 45 11.57 -0.85 -2.99
C ALA A 45 11.22 -0.65 -1.52
N TYR A 46 12.25 -0.53 -0.69
CA TYR A 46 12.06 -0.31 0.74
C TYR A 46 11.19 0.92 1.01
N GLU A 47 11.37 1.96 0.22
CA GLU A 47 10.59 3.19 0.37
C GLU A 47 9.09 2.95 0.21
N GLN A 48 8.69 1.94 -0.53
CA GLN A 48 7.29 1.62 -0.71
C GLN A 48 6.66 1.01 0.55
N PHE A 49 7.49 0.51 1.46
CA PHE A 49 6.98 -0.10 2.69
C PHE A 49 6.21 0.91 3.53
N HIS A 50 6.69 2.15 3.61
CA HIS A 50 5.98 3.21 4.34
C HIS A 50 4.62 3.48 3.72
N PHE A 51 4.56 3.46 2.41
CA PHE A 51 3.31 3.66 1.68
C PHE A 51 2.31 2.54 2.00
N ILE A 52 2.79 1.30 2.00
CA ILE A 52 1.95 0.15 2.33
C ILE A 52 1.48 0.22 3.77
N ASP A 53 2.36 0.61 4.69
CA ASP A 53 1.99 0.76 6.10
C ASP A 53 0.87 1.79 6.27
N ARG A 54 0.93 2.89 5.54
CA ARG A 54 -0.12 3.91 5.60
C ARG A 54 -1.45 3.35 5.11
N ILE A 55 -1.41 2.57 4.04
CA ILE A 55 -2.63 1.94 3.52
C ILE A 55 -3.24 1.04 4.59
N LYS A 56 -2.42 0.22 5.22
CA LYS A 56 -2.88 -0.69 6.28
C LYS A 56 -3.49 0.09 7.44
N TYR A 57 -2.85 1.18 7.82
CA TYR A 57 -3.33 2.00 8.91
C TYR A 57 -4.70 2.60 8.56
N LEU A 58 -4.84 3.16 7.37
CA LEU A 58 -6.11 3.76 6.96
C LEU A 58 -7.20 2.71 6.86
N GLN A 59 -6.88 1.51 6.41
CA GLN A 59 -7.86 0.43 6.39
C GLN A 59 -8.30 0.07 7.80
N SER A 60 -7.38 0.12 8.75
CA SER A 60 -7.71 -0.19 10.15
C SER A 60 -8.67 0.84 10.75
N LEU A 61 -8.73 2.03 10.17
CA LEU A 61 -9.69 3.06 10.59
C LEU A 61 -11.04 2.92 9.91
N GLY A 62 -11.19 1.91 9.05
CA GLY A 62 -12.45 1.68 8.35
C GLY A 62 -12.56 2.39 7.01
N MET A 63 -11.46 2.97 6.53
CA MET A 63 -11.48 3.70 5.27
C MET A 63 -11.49 2.74 4.08
N PRO A 64 -12.45 2.87 3.15
CA PRO A 64 -12.46 2.00 1.96
C PRO A 64 -11.25 2.24 1.06
N LEU A 65 -10.85 1.20 0.34
CA LEU A 65 -9.67 1.29 -0.53
C LEU A 65 -9.79 2.37 -1.61
N ASP A 66 -10.99 2.60 -2.11
CA ASP A 66 -11.18 3.66 -3.11
C ASP A 66 -10.83 5.02 -2.54
N ASP A 67 -11.22 5.28 -1.30
CA ASP A 67 -10.90 6.54 -0.63
C ASP A 67 -9.42 6.60 -0.29
N ILE A 68 -8.85 5.50 0.15
CA ILE A 68 -7.42 5.44 0.43
C ILE A 68 -6.62 5.77 -0.83
N LYS A 69 -7.04 5.20 -1.96
CA LYS A 69 -6.36 5.45 -3.22
C LYS A 69 -6.39 6.95 -3.56
N GLU A 70 -7.52 7.60 -3.38
CA GLU A 70 -7.61 9.02 -3.66
C GLU A 70 -6.71 9.84 -2.75
N VAL A 71 -6.72 9.51 -1.46
CA VAL A 71 -5.87 10.22 -0.50
C VAL A 71 -4.40 10.04 -0.83
N MET A 72 -3.99 8.79 -1.10
CA MET A 72 -2.58 8.48 -1.31
C MET A 72 -2.04 8.98 -2.64
N LEU A 73 -2.86 8.94 -3.70
CA LEU A 73 -2.39 9.28 -5.03
C LEU A 73 -2.70 10.70 -5.45
N SER A 74 -3.84 11.25 -5.03
CA SER A 74 -4.23 12.61 -5.40
C SER A 74 -4.07 13.59 -4.25
N LYS A 75 -3.72 13.09 -3.08
CA LYS A 75 -3.50 13.89 -1.87
C LYS A 75 -4.73 14.71 -1.47
N LYS A 76 -5.91 14.13 -1.64
CA LYS A 76 -7.15 14.79 -1.22
C LYS A 76 -7.35 14.54 0.27
N VAL A 77 -6.74 15.37 1.06
CA VAL A 77 -6.66 15.20 2.52
C VAL A 77 -8.02 15.25 3.19
N GLU A 78 -8.96 15.99 2.63
CA GLU A 78 -10.28 16.13 3.22
C GLU A 78 -11.03 14.80 3.32
N ARG A 79 -10.71 13.83 2.49
CA ARG A 79 -11.32 12.50 2.58
C ARG A 79 -10.85 11.75 3.81
N LEU A 80 -9.71 12.17 4.36
CA LEU A 80 -9.13 11.55 5.52
C LEU A 80 -9.75 12.06 6.82
N LEU A 81 -10.23 13.29 6.81
CA LEU A 81 -10.67 13.97 8.02
C LEU A 81 -11.75 13.24 8.83
N PRO A 82 -12.81 12.68 8.22
CA PRO A 82 -13.83 12.00 9.01
C PRO A 82 -13.28 10.81 9.79
N PHE A 83 -12.32 10.09 9.22
CA PHE A 83 -11.75 8.91 9.87
C PHE A 83 -10.83 9.30 11.00
N LEU A 84 -10.04 10.34 10.81
CA LEU A 84 -9.14 10.83 11.85
C LEU A 84 -9.93 11.45 13.01
N ALA A 85 -10.95 12.22 12.69
CA ALA A 85 -11.78 12.85 13.71
C ALA A 85 -12.47 11.80 14.58
N SER A 86 -13.00 10.75 13.96
CA SER A 86 -13.63 9.67 14.68
C SER A 86 -12.66 8.99 15.64
N ARG A 87 -11.44 8.79 15.20
CA ARG A 87 -10.41 8.17 16.03
C ARG A 87 -10.01 9.04 17.19
N ARG A 88 -9.97 10.34 16.98
CA ARG A 88 -9.52 11.27 18.02
C ARG A 88 -10.52 11.45 19.14
N LYS A 89 -11.77 11.10 18.88
CA LYS A 89 -12.83 11.26 19.86
C LYS A 89 -12.84 10.18 20.94
N SER A 90 -12.13 9.12 20.73
CA SER A 90 -12.14 8.01 21.69
C SER A 90 -11.49 8.38 23.01
#